data_812298c7c510bace14e23436875b1c6d
#
_entry.id   812298c7c510bace14e23436875b1c6d
#
_cell.length_a   1.000
_cell.length_b   1.000
_cell.length_c   1.000
_cell.angle_alpha   90.00
_cell.angle_beta   90.00
_cell.angle_gamma   90.00
#
_symmetry.space_group_name_H-M   'P 1'
#
loop_
_entity.id
_entity.type
_entity.pdbx_description
1 polymer ?
#
loop_
_entity_poly.entity_id
_entity_poly.type
_entity_poly.pdbx_seq_one_letter_code
_entity_poly.pdbx_strand_id
1 'polypeptide(L)'
;MEQWVQKAINSYSLLREKEAMFERHLERRENADMRDALAMVKMQIGAIESWFALLDTEERVIFRQVLLGNCDAATSNRIAATKWMQGLAIAGRSVWQIRENAIEKVVRFADMHTNIFFALFENI
;
A
#
# COMPACT_ATOMS: atom_id res chain seq x y z
N MET A 1 10.19 -10.99 4.69
CA MET A 1 9.11 -10.52 3.77
C MET A 1 9.46 -10.95 2.36
N GLU A 2 8.49 -11.44 1.61
CA GLU A 2 8.67 -11.76 0.22
C GLU A 2 9.08 -10.52 -0.58
N GLN A 3 10.08 -10.67 -1.45
CA GLN A 3 10.65 -9.55 -2.20
C GLN A 3 9.62 -8.81 -3.06
N TRP A 4 8.76 -9.57 -3.73
CA TRP A 4 7.76 -8.96 -4.61
C TRP A 4 6.70 -8.18 -3.83
N VAL A 5 6.35 -8.63 -2.63
CA VAL A 5 5.40 -7.92 -1.76
C VAL A 5 6.01 -6.60 -1.30
N GLN A 6 7.28 -6.61 -0.93
CA GLN A 6 7.99 -5.39 -0.55
C GLN A 6 8.04 -4.39 -1.71
N LYS A 7 8.32 -4.88 -2.91
CA LYS A 7 8.32 -4.03 -4.11
C LYS A 7 6.94 -3.45 -4.38
N ALA A 8 5.89 -4.24 -4.24
CA ALA A 8 4.52 -3.77 -4.41
C ALA A 8 4.20 -2.66 -3.41
N ILE A 9 4.51 -2.86 -2.14
CA ILE A 9 4.28 -1.85 -1.09
C ILE A 9 5.05 -0.57 -1.42
N ASN A 10 6.32 -0.68 -1.79
CA ASN A 10 7.16 0.48 -2.09
C ASN A 10 6.73 1.23 -3.34
N SER A 11 6.01 0.57 -4.25
CA SER A 11 5.57 1.18 -5.50
C SER A 11 4.27 1.97 -5.38
N TYR A 12 3.55 1.86 -4.28
CA TYR A 12 2.19 2.38 -4.16
C TYR A 12 2.11 3.89 -4.46
N SER A 13 2.98 4.70 -3.88
CA SER A 13 2.99 6.15 -4.12
C SER A 13 3.20 6.48 -5.58
N LEU A 14 4.14 5.78 -6.23
CA LEU A 14 4.41 5.99 -7.66
C LEU A 14 3.23 5.54 -8.52
N LEU A 15 2.57 4.46 -8.15
CA LEU A 15 1.38 3.99 -8.87
C LEU A 15 0.24 5.03 -8.80
N ARG A 16 0.05 5.66 -7.65
CA ARG A 16 -0.93 6.73 -7.50
C ARG A 16 -0.60 7.94 -8.37
N GLU A 17 0.67 8.30 -8.45
CA GLU A 17 1.13 9.39 -9.33
C GLU A 17 0.91 9.06 -10.80
N LYS A 18 1.22 7.83 -11.21
CA LYS A 18 1.01 7.36 -12.57
C LYS A 18 -0.48 7.37 -12.93
N GLU A 19 -1.33 6.92 -12.03
CA GLU A 19 -2.78 6.95 -12.23
C GLU A 19 -3.25 8.36 -12.56
N ALA A 20 -2.89 9.33 -11.73
CA ALA A 20 -3.28 10.72 -11.93
C ALA A 20 -2.73 11.29 -13.24
N MET A 21 -1.50 10.96 -13.59
CA MET A 21 -0.87 11.42 -14.82
C MET A 21 -1.58 10.87 -16.07
N PHE A 22 -1.86 9.57 -16.09
CA PHE A 22 -2.54 8.93 -17.21
C PHE A 22 -3.97 9.45 -17.37
N GLU A 23 -4.69 9.65 -16.27
CA GLU A 23 -6.04 10.21 -16.32
C GLU A 23 -6.05 11.61 -16.93
N ARG A 24 -5.11 12.47 -16.56
CA ARG A 24 -5.00 13.83 -17.12
C ARG A 24 -4.66 13.80 -18.60
N HIS A 25 -3.79 12.89 -19.02
CA HIS A 25 -3.45 12.74 -20.44
C HIS A 25 -4.65 12.29 -21.26
N LEU A 26 -5.40 11.31 -20.78
CA LEU A 26 -6.56 10.77 -21.47
C LEU A 26 -7.72 11.77 -21.56
N GLU A 27 -7.82 12.72 -20.64
CA GLU A 27 -8.79 13.83 -20.73
C GLU A 27 -8.51 14.72 -21.92
N ARG A 28 -7.23 14.86 -22.32
CA ARG A 28 -6.81 15.73 -23.40
C ARG A 28 -6.75 15.02 -24.75
N ARG A 29 -6.34 13.77 -24.77
CA ARG A 29 -6.14 13.02 -25.99
C ARG A 29 -6.31 11.54 -25.76
N GLU A 30 -7.14 10.90 -26.57
CA GLU A 30 -7.32 9.46 -26.55
C GLU A 30 -6.04 8.75 -26.99
N ASN A 31 -5.63 7.72 -26.22
CA ASN A 31 -4.46 6.91 -26.52
C ASN A 31 -4.72 5.51 -25.98
N ALA A 32 -4.83 4.53 -26.86
CA ALA A 32 -5.13 3.15 -26.48
C ALA A 32 -4.07 2.53 -25.58
N ASP A 33 -2.79 2.77 -25.86
CA ASP A 33 -1.69 2.24 -25.07
C ASP A 33 -1.71 2.82 -23.64
N MET A 34 -2.00 4.11 -23.54
CA MET A 34 -2.08 4.78 -22.25
C MET A 34 -3.31 4.32 -21.45
N ARG A 35 -4.41 4.04 -22.14
CA ARG A 35 -5.60 3.49 -21.49
C ARG A 35 -5.31 2.11 -20.90
N ASP A 36 -4.58 1.25 -21.64
CA ASP A 36 -4.20 -0.07 -21.15
C ASP A 36 -3.23 0.04 -19.97
N ALA A 37 -2.28 0.97 -20.04
CA ALA A 37 -1.36 1.24 -18.93
C ALA A 37 -2.11 1.71 -17.69
N LEU A 38 -3.10 2.60 -17.86
CA LEU A 38 -3.94 3.06 -16.75
C LEU A 38 -4.73 1.91 -16.13
N ALA A 39 -5.29 1.03 -16.95
CA ALA A 39 -6.02 -0.13 -16.45
C ALA A 39 -5.14 -1.02 -15.59
N MET A 40 -3.90 -1.28 -16.03
CA MET A 40 -2.94 -2.06 -15.25
C MET A 40 -2.61 -1.38 -13.92
N VAL A 41 -2.33 -0.08 -13.93
CA VAL A 41 -2.03 0.68 -12.72
C VAL A 41 -3.20 0.62 -11.74
N LYS A 42 -4.44 0.76 -12.23
CA LYS A 42 -5.64 0.65 -11.37
C LYS A 42 -5.79 -0.74 -10.75
N MET A 43 -5.47 -1.80 -11.50
CA MET A 43 -5.49 -3.16 -10.97
C MET A 43 -4.44 -3.34 -9.87
N GLN A 44 -3.24 -2.80 -10.07
CA GLN A 44 -2.17 -2.86 -9.08
C GLN A 44 -2.53 -2.11 -7.80
N ILE A 45 -3.06 -0.90 -7.93
CA ILE A 45 -3.54 -0.10 -6.80
C ILE A 45 -4.66 -0.83 -6.06
N GLY A 46 -5.62 -1.35 -6.81
CA GLY A 46 -6.75 -2.09 -6.24
C GLY A 46 -6.30 -3.33 -5.46
N ALA A 47 -5.30 -4.04 -5.97
CA ALA A 47 -4.74 -5.20 -5.28
C ALA A 47 -4.11 -4.79 -3.93
N ILE A 48 -3.29 -3.73 -3.92
CA ILE A 48 -2.67 -3.23 -2.69
C ILE A 48 -3.75 -2.74 -1.71
N GLU A 49 -4.72 -1.99 -2.19
CA GLU A 49 -5.79 -1.46 -1.34
C GLU A 49 -6.68 -2.57 -0.77
N SER A 50 -6.83 -3.69 -1.48
CA SER A 50 -7.59 -4.84 -0.97
C SER A 50 -6.97 -5.43 0.28
N TRP A 51 -5.68 -5.25 0.48
CA TRP A 51 -4.98 -5.74 1.66
C TRP A 51 -5.43 -5.02 2.94
N PHE A 52 -5.95 -3.79 2.82
CA PHE A 52 -6.52 -3.09 3.97
C PHE A 52 -7.68 -3.83 4.63
N ALA A 53 -8.41 -4.64 3.86
CA ALA A 53 -9.54 -5.41 4.39
C ALA A 53 -9.12 -6.45 5.45
N LEU A 54 -7.83 -6.83 5.45
CA LEU A 54 -7.28 -7.78 6.42
C LEU A 54 -6.93 -7.14 7.76
N LEU A 55 -6.88 -5.81 7.79
CA LEU A 55 -6.30 -5.05 8.89
C LEU A 55 -7.40 -4.45 9.76
N ASP A 56 -7.13 -4.36 11.06
CA ASP A 56 -7.99 -3.60 11.96
C ASP A 56 -7.77 -2.09 11.76
N THR A 57 -8.55 -1.27 12.46
CA THR A 57 -8.51 0.19 12.29
C THR A 57 -7.11 0.77 12.57
N GLU A 58 -6.46 0.31 13.63
CA GLU A 58 -5.13 0.78 14.00
C GLU A 58 -4.08 0.38 12.98
N GLU A 59 -4.14 -0.88 12.55
CA GLU A 59 -3.23 -1.40 11.53
C GLU A 59 -3.38 -0.67 10.21
N ARG A 60 -4.60 -0.31 9.81
CA ARG A 60 -4.85 0.46 8.58
C ARG A 60 -4.19 1.82 8.61
N VAL A 61 -4.29 2.52 9.72
CA VAL A 61 -3.67 3.85 9.88
C VAL A 61 -2.16 3.77 9.67
N ILE A 62 -1.52 2.80 10.32
CA ILE A 62 -0.07 2.63 10.22
C ILE A 62 0.35 2.14 8.83
N PHE A 63 -0.35 1.16 8.29
CA PHE A 63 -0.03 0.61 6.98
C PHE A 63 -0.16 1.68 5.89
N ARG A 64 -1.11 2.59 6.01
CA ARG A 64 -1.26 3.72 5.10
C ARG A 64 0.00 4.58 5.09
N GLN A 65 0.60 4.85 6.25
CA GLN A 65 1.85 5.60 6.32
C GLN A 65 2.99 4.86 5.63
N VAL A 66 3.07 3.55 5.78
CA VAL A 66 4.05 2.72 5.08
C VAL A 66 3.90 2.87 3.56
N LEU A 67 2.67 2.77 3.07
CA LEU A 67 2.37 2.90 1.63
C LEU A 67 2.72 4.28 1.08
N LEU A 68 2.57 5.33 1.89
CA LEU A 68 2.87 6.70 1.48
C LEU A 68 4.36 7.03 1.48
N GLY A 69 5.22 6.03 1.69
CA GLY A 69 6.66 6.24 1.65
C GLY A 69 7.29 6.62 2.98
N ASN A 70 6.50 6.68 4.05
CA ASN A 70 7.00 6.88 5.40
C ASN A 70 7.46 5.54 5.98
N CYS A 71 8.30 4.83 5.22
CA CYS A 71 8.73 3.47 5.54
C CYS A 71 9.79 3.40 6.62
N ASP A 72 10.40 4.53 6.92
CA ASP A 72 11.33 4.65 8.03
C ASP A 72 10.57 4.40 9.32
N ALA A 73 11.06 3.44 10.10
CA ALA A 73 10.41 3.03 11.34
C ALA A 73 10.25 4.20 12.32
N ALA A 74 11.28 5.04 12.45
CA ALA A 74 11.26 6.18 13.36
C ALA A 74 10.24 7.23 12.91
N THR A 75 10.18 7.51 11.61
CA THR A 75 9.23 8.47 11.04
C THR A 75 7.79 7.96 11.17
N SER A 76 7.56 6.70 10.82
CA SER A 76 6.25 6.06 10.94
C SER A 76 5.76 6.06 12.38
N ASN A 77 6.65 5.72 13.33
CA ASN A 77 6.32 5.71 14.74
C ASN A 77 5.98 7.11 15.25
N ARG A 78 6.73 8.13 14.83
CA ARG A 78 6.52 9.50 15.27
C ARG A 78 5.18 10.05 14.78
N ILE A 79 4.86 9.83 13.51
CA ILE A 79 3.61 10.31 12.91
C ILE A 79 2.41 9.59 13.54
N ALA A 80 2.50 8.28 13.65
CA ALA A 80 1.43 7.48 14.20
C ALA A 80 1.22 7.76 15.69
N ALA A 81 2.29 7.93 16.47
CA ALA A 81 2.20 8.28 17.88
C ALA A 81 1.52 9.63 18.08
N THR A 82 1.84 10.63 17.23
CA THR A 82 1.21 11.94 17.29
C THR A 82 -0.30 11.85 17.05
N LYS A 83 -0.71 11.09 16.04
CA LYS A 83 -2.13 10.87 15.74
C LYS A 83 -2.85 10.10 16.84
N TRP A 84 -2.13 9.16 17.46
CA TRP A 84 -2.72 8.30 18.48
C TRP A 84 -2.86 8.97 19.82
N MET A 85 -1.94 9.81 20.18
CA MET A 85 -2.07 10.61 21.40
C MET A 85 -3.30 11.52 21.37
N GLN A 86 -3.85 11.75 20.18
CA GLN A 86 -5.01 12.61 19.99
C GLN A 86 -6.36 11.90 20.04
N GLY A 87 -6.42 10.57 20.09
CA GLY A 87 -7.74 9.96 20.13
C GLY A 87 -7.87 8.45 20.16
N LEU A 88 -6.79 7.69 20.09
CA LEU A 88 -6.89 6.22 20.10
C LEU A 88 -6.09 5.65 21.26
N ALA A 89 -6.81 5.08 22.21
CA ALA A 89 -6.19 4.30 23.27
C ALA A 89 -5.50 3.09 22.62
N ILE A 90 -4.20 3.07 22.65
CA ILE A 90 -3.42 1.93 22.17
C ILE A 90 -3.37 0.94 23.32
N ALA A 91 -4.22 -0.09 23.27
CA ALA A 91 -4.27 -1.12 24.29
C ALA A 91 -2.97 -1.92 24.32
N GLY A 92 -1.94 -1.38 24.95
CA GLY A 92 -0.73 -2.12 25.30
C GLY A 92 0.20 -2.52 24.18
N ARG A 93 -0.04 -2.11 22.91
CA ARG A 93 0.85 -2.42 21.79
C ARG A 93 1.63 -1.18 21.36
N SER A 94 2.93 -1.34 21.09
CA SER A 94 3.72 -0.25 20.51
C SER A 94 3.32 -0.04 19.04
N VAL A 95 3.52 1.17 18.54
CA VAL A 95 3.27 1.50 17.13
C VAL A 95 4.10 0.58 16.21
N TRP A 96 5.34 0.30 16.59
CA TRP A 96 6.19 -0.61 15.84
C TRP A 96 5.58 -2.01 15.74
N GLN A 97 5.05 -2.52 16.84
CA GLN A 97 4.44 -3.84 16.89
C GLN A 97 3.19 -3.91 16.00
N ILE A 98 2.38 -2.86 16.00
CA ILE A 98 1.21 -2.77 15.13
C ILE A 98 1.64 -2.78 13.67
N ARG A 99 2.69 -2.02 13.33
CA ARG A 99 3.26 -2.01 11.97
C ARG A 99 3.70 -3.40 11.53
N GLU A 100 4.46 -4.09 12.39
CA GLU A 100 4.94 -5.44 12.07
C GLU A 100 3.78 -6.43 11.91
N ASN A 101 2.76 -6.34 12.74
CA ASN A 101 1.59 -7.19 12.62
C ASN A 101 0.81 -6.93 11.32
N ALA A 102 0.67 -5.68 10.94
CA ALA A 102 0.02 -5.31 9.68
C ALA A 102 0.77 -5.87 8.48
N ILE A 103 2.08 -5.66 8.44
CA ILE A 103 2.93 -6.16 7.35
C ILE A 103 2.88 -7.69 7.30
N GLU A 104 2.96 -8.35 8.44
CA GLU A 104 2.89 -9.81 8.50
C GLU A 104 1.58 -10.35 7.94
N LYS A 105 0.46 -9.74 8.29
CA LYS A 105 -0.86 -10.14 7.75
C LYS A 105 -0.91 -9.99 6.24
N VAL A 106 -0.42 -8.87 5.72
CA VAL A 106 -0.38 -8.60 4.28
C VAL A 106 0.51 -9.60 3.56
N VAL A 107 1.72 -9.84 4.07
CA VAL A 107 2.66 -10.78 3.47
C VAL A 107 2.09 -12.18 3.44
N ARG A 108 1.51 -12.63 4.54
CA ARG A 108 0.92 -13.97 4.63
C ARG A 108 -0.23 -14.14 3.64
N PHE A 109 -1.11 -13.17 3.54
CA PHE A 109 -2.22 -13.21 2.60
C PHE A 109 -1.74 -13.18 1.15
N ALA A 110 -0.83 -12.27 0.82
CA ALA A 110 -0.29 -12.15 -0.53
C ALA A 110 0.45 -13.43 -0.94
N ASP A 111 1.19 -14.04 -0.03
CA ASP A 111 1.91 -15.28 -0.28
C ASP A 111 0.96 -16.45 -0.55
N MET A 112 -0.13 -16.53 0.19
CA MET A 112 -1.17 -17.54 -0.03
C MET A 112 -1.87 -17.38 -1.38
N HIS A 113 -1.87 -16.18 -1.94
CA HIS A 113 -2.51 -15.84 -3.21
C HIS A 113 -1.52 -15.40 -4.27
N THR A 114 -0.30 -15.92 -4.24
CA THR A 114 0.79 -15.56 -5.15
C THR A 114 0.38 -15.69 -6.61
N ASN A 115 -0.39 -16.72 -6.95
CA ASN A 115 -0.85 -16.96 -8.32
C ASN A 115 -1.75 -15.83 -8.84
N ILE A 116 -2.38 -15.06 -7.95
CA ILE A 116 -3.24 -13.94 -8.33
C ILE A 116 -2.43 -12.64 -8.36
N PHE A 117 -1.68 -12.37 -7.30
CA PHE A 117 -1.02 -11.06 -7.12
C PHE A 117 0.33 -10.96 -7.80
N PHE A 118 1.10 -12.04 -7.87
CA PHE A 118 2.47 -11.99 -8.39
C PHE A 118 2.51 -11.45 -9.83
N ALA A 119 1.58 -11.90 -10.67
CA ALA A 119 1.52 -11.47 -12.07
C ALA A 119 1.33 -9.96 -12.23
N LEU A 120 0.64 -9.31 -11.27
CA LEU A 120 0.42 -7.87 -11.29
C LEU A 120 1.68 -7.07 -10.95
N PHE A 121 2.62 -7.66 -10.25
CA PHE A 121 3.78 -6.96 -9.72
C PHE A 121 5.13 -7.48 -10.21
N GLU A 122 5.15 -8.44 -11.12
CA GLU A 122 6.39 -9.07 -11.57
C GLU A 122 7.33 -8.10 -12.32
N ASN A 123 6.78 -7.04 -12.91
CA ASN A 123 7.53 -6.05 -13.68
C ASN A 123 7.80 -4.74 -12.91
N ILE A 124 7.56 -4.74 -11.63
CA ILE A 124 7.84 -3.58 -10.79
C ILE A 124 9.29 -3.55 -10.30
#